data_11e2cac40e5db8359ecdd57fe76e773d
#
_entry.id   11e2cac40e5db8359ecdd57fe76e773d
#
_cell.length_a   1.000
_cell.length_b   1.000
_cell.length_c   1.000
_cell.angle_alpha   90.00
_cell.angle_beta   90.00
_cell.angle_gamma   90.00
#
_symmetry.space_group_name_H-M   'P 1'
#
loop_
_entity.id
_entity.type
_entity.pdbx_description
1 polymer ?
#
loop_
_entity_poly.entity_id
_entity_poly.type
_entity_poly.pdbx_seq_one_letter_code
_entity_poly.pdbx_strand_id
1 'polypeptide(L)'
;MKKKMYLSAPLPFVGQKRMFVREFIKVLKQFPDDATFVDLFGGSGLLSHIAKRCKPNATVVYNDFDNYRRRLENIPRTNRLIADIREIVGNTVPRHKAITGDIRERIFDRIQREERETGYVDFITLSASIMFSMKYKLSVSEMRKDTLYNNIRKNDYPECLDYLEGLEITSRDYREVFNEYKDTPGAVFLVDPPYLSTEVGTYTMYWRLSDYLDVLTVLADHSFVYFTSNKSSILELCDWMGRNRTLGNPFEDCIKTEFNAHVNYNATYTDIMLYKRATPTIPAV
;
A
#
# COMPACT_ATOMS: atom_id res chain seq x y z
N MET A 1 -16.80 23.39 1.19
CA MET A 1 -16.89 22.38 0.09
C MET A 1 -16.50 21.02 0.64
N LYS A 2 -17.23 19.95 0.30
CA LYS A 2 -16.78 18.58 0.64
C LYS A 2 -15.49 18.29 -0.13
N LYS A 3 -14.42 17.92 0.58
CA LYS A 3 -13.15 17.51 -0.03
C LYS A 3 -13.35 16.23 -0.82
N LYS A 4 -12.61 16.04 -1.91
CA LYS A 4 -12.69 14.85 -2.76
C LYS A 4 -12.25 13.62 -1.98
N MET A 5 -13.02 12.52 -2.09
CA MET A 5 -12.65 11.22 -1.56
C MET A 5 -12.18 10.34 -2.71
N TYR A 6 -10.94 9.88 -2.63
CA TYR A 6 -10.36 8.94 -3.59
C TYR A 6 -10.65 7.51 -3.09
N LEU A 7 -11.24 6.68 -3.93
CA LEU A 7 -11.56 5.28 -3.61
C LEU A 7 -10.50 4.29 -4.10
N SER A 8 -9.45 4.81 -4.70
CA SER A 8 -8.24 4.07 -5.11
C SER A 8 -7.05 4.99 -5.04
N ALA A 9 -5.86 4.42 -4.88
CA ALA A 9 -4.62 5.17 -4.93
C ALA A 9 -4.43 5.84 -6.30
N PRO A 10 -3.93 7.11 -6.36
CA PRO A 10 -3.73 7.84 -7.61
C PRO A 10 -2.72 7.20 -8.57
N LEU A 11 -1.68 6.60 -8.02
CA LEU A 11 -0.61 5.93 -8.77
C LEU A 11 -0.63 4.41 -8.53
N PRO A 12 -0.04 3.61 -9.43
CA PRO A 12 0.10 2.17 -9.24
C PRO A 12 0.80 1.86 -7.91
N PHE A 13 0.24 0.93 -7.16
CA PHE A 13 0.82 0.43 -5.91
C PHE A 13 0.40 -1.02 -5.70
N VAL A 14 1.35 -1.90 -5.33
CA VAL A 14 1.07 -3.30 -5.03
C VAL A 14 0.34 -3.40 -3.71
N GLY A 15 -0.69 -4.23 -3.64
CA GLY A 15 -1.39 -4.50 -2.39
C GLY A 15 -2.34 -3.40 -1.92
N GLN A 16 -2.62 -2.35 -2.73
CA GLN A 16 -3.59 -1.33 -2.32
C GLN A 16 -4.95 -1.94 -1.97
N LYS A 17 -5.54 -1.50 -0.87
CA LYS A 17 -6.76 -2.08 -0.29
C LYS A 17 -8.07 -1.53 -0.89
N ARG A 18 -8.08 -1.19 -2.21
CA ARG A 18 -9.26 -0.59 -2.87
C ARG A 18 -10.54 -1.43 -2.76
N MET A 19 -10.40 -2.75 -2.72
CA MET A 19 -11.54 -3.66 -2.59
C MET A 19 -12.20 -3.55 -1.22
N PHE A 20 -11.44 -3.20 -0.19
CA PHE A 20 -11.91 -3.05 1.17
C PHE A 20 -12.56 -1.70 1.47
N VAL A 21 -12.40 -0.69 0.61
CA VAL A 21 -12.79 0.71 0.93
C VAL A 21 -14.21 0.82 1.46
N ARG A 22 -15.18 0.13 0.86
CA ARG A 22 -16.58 0.20 1.29
C ARG A 22 -16.78 -0.37 2.70
N GLU A 23 -16.18 -1.51 2.98
CA GLU A 23 -16.28 -2.15 4.30
C GLU A 23 -15.45 -1.40 5.34
N PHE A 24 -14.27 -0.92 4.96
CA PHE A 24 -13.45 -0.08 5.83
C PHE A 24 -14.18 1.20 6.27
N ILE A 25 -14.92 1.85 5.37
CA ILE A 25 -15.79 3.00 5.73
C ILE A 25 -16.85 2.61 6.77
N LYS A 26 -17.41 1.39 6.70
CA LYS A 26 -18.35 0.91 7.72
C LYS A 26 -17.65 0.67 9.06
N VAL A 27 -16.45 0.10 9.03
CA VAL A 27 -15.63 -0.13 10.22
C VAL A 27 -15.26 1.19 10.89
N LEU A 28 -14.86 2.21 10.13
CA LEU A 28 -14.54 3.54 10.68
C LEU A 28 -15.69 4.16 11.49
N LYS A 29 -16.95 3.86 11.16
CA LYS A 29 -18.12 4.35 11.91
C LYS A 29 -18.22 3.76 13.33
N GLN A 30 -17.50 2.67 13.62
CA GLN A 30 -17.47 2.04 14.94
C GLN A 30 -16.54 2.76 15.92
N PHE A 31 -15.71 3.67 15.42
CA PHE A 31 -14.75 4.43 16.22
C PHE A 31 -15.21 5.88 16.43
N PRO A 32 -14.76 6.58 17.49
CA PRO A 32 -15.06 7.99 17.73
C PRO A 32 -14.66 8.89 16.55
N ASP A 33 -15.30 10.08 16.42
CA ASP A 33 -15.01 11.02 15.33
C ASP A 33 -13.68 11.75 15.50
N ASP A 34 -13.15 11.79 16.73
CA ASP A 34 -11.90 12.38 17.15
C ASP A 34 -10.82 11.33 17.49
N ALA A 35 -11.02 10.07 17.10
CA ALA A 35 -10.05 9.00 17.31
C ALA A 35 -8.69 9.31 16.67
N THR A 36 -7.63 8.72 17.21
CA THR A 36 -6.31 8.72 16.59
C THR A 36 -6.12 7.44 15.80
N PHE A 37 -6.08 7.53 14.47
CA PHE A 37 -5.75 6.41 13.58
C PHE A 37 -4.27 6.44 13.25
N VAL A 38 -3.58 5.33 13.45
CA VAL A 38 -2.14 5.21 13.19
C VAL A 38 -1.91 4.12 12.15
N ASP A 39 -1.59 4.53 10.93
CA ASP A 39 -1.34 3.64 9.80
C ASP A 39 0.14 3.25 9.79
N LEU A 40 0.44 2.08 10.37
CA LEU A 40 1.81 1.60 10.58
C LEU A 40 2.48 1.18 9.27
N PHE A 41 1.68 0.75 8.29
CA PHE A 41 2.12 0.24 6.98
C PHE A 41 1.42 1.00 5.85
N GLY A 42 1.54 2.31 5.85
CA GLY A 42 0.70 3.21 5.07
C GLY A 42 0.71 2.99 3.54
N GLY A 43 1.80 2.44 2.98
CA GLY A 43 1.91 2.08 1.58
C GLY A 43 1.46 3.21 0.64
N SER A 44 0.36 3.02 -0.09
CA SER A 44 -0.20 4.06 -0.97
C SER A 44 -0.98 5.16 -0.24
N GLY A 45 -1.10 5.14 1.07
CA GLY A 45 -1.88 6.10 1.86
C GLY A 45 -3.39 5.99 1.71
N LEU A 46 -3.92 4.95 1.04
CA LEU A 46 -5.35 4.85 0.75
C LEU A 46 -6.19 4.71 2.02
N LEU A 47 -5.77 3.89 2.97
CA LEU A 47 -6.50 3.70 4.23
C LEU A 47 -6.48 4.98 5.05
N SER A 48 -5.32 5.62 5.20
CA SER A 48 -5.17 6.92 5.87
C SER A 48 -6.02 8.01 5.22
N HIS A 49 -6.01 8.09 3.87
CA HIS A 49 -6.86 9.01 3.13
C HIS A 49 -8.35 8.80 3.46
N ILE A 50 -8.84 7.56 3.37
CA ILE A 50 -10.25 7.23 3.65
C ILE A 50 -10.60 7.54 5.11
N ALA A 51 -9.72 7.19 6.07
CA ALA A 51 -9.93 7.50 7.48
C ALA A 51 -10.10 9.00 7.69
N LYS A 52 -9.20 9.83 7.15
CA LYS A 52 -9.27 11.30 7.28
C LYS A 52 -10.50 11.91 6.59
N ARG A 53 -10.89 11.39 5.43
CA ARG A 53 -12.09 11.88 4.72
C ARG A 53 -13.39 11.49 5.41
N CYS A 54 -13.44 10.32 6.05
CA CYS A 54 -14.60 9.87 6.84
C CYS A 54 -14.68 10.51 8.22
N LYS A 55 -13.52 10.80 8.83
CA LYS A 55 -13.37 11.33 10.18
C LYS A 55 -12.52 12.62 10.15
N PRO A 56 -13.09 13.76 9.72
CA PRO A 56 -12.30 15.00 9.55
C PRO A 56 -11.66 15.52 10.84
N ASN A 57 -12.25 15.22 11.99
CA ASN A 57 -11.75 15.64 13.31
C ASN A 57 -10.70 14.67 13.88
N ALA A 58 -10.58 13.47 13.31
CA ALA A 58 -9.60 12.48 13.76
C ALA A 58 -8.17 12.94 13.48
N THR A 59 -7.25 12.59 14.35
CA THR A 59 -5.82 12.55 14.04
C THR A 59 -5.56 11.31 13.19
N VAL A 60 -4.89 11.46 12.05
CA VAL A 60 -4.54 10.33 11.19
C VAL A 60 -3.06 10.41 10.86
N VAL A 61 -2.29 9.52 11.46
CA VAL A 61 -0.84 9.36 11.24
C VAL A 61 -0.64 8.37 10.09
N TYR A 62 0.05 8.82 9.06
CA TYR A 62 0.39 8.02 7.87
C TYR A 62 1.89 7.77 7.84
N ASN A 63 2.30 6.51 8.00
CA ASN A 63 3.69 6.11 7.88
C ASN A 63 4.05 5.83 6.42
N ASP A 64 4.60 6.84 5.75
CA ASP A 64 5.02 6.82 4.34
C ASP A 64 6.41 6.20 4.18
N PHE A 65 6.58 4.96 4.63
CA PHE A 65 7.85 4.25 4.55
C PHE A 65 8.31 4.01 3.11
N ASP A 66 7.37 3.86 2.18
CA ASP A 66 7.61 3.63 0.75
C ASP A 66 7.82 4.91 -0.07
N ASN A 67 7.86 6.08 0.59
CA ASN A 67 7.99 7.39 -0.09
C ASN A 67 6.91 7.64 -1.17
N TYR A 68 5.68 7.22 -0.92
CA TYR A 68 4.59 7.40 -1.87
C TYR A 68 4.27 8.88 -2.10
N ARG A 69 4.42 9.72 -1.07
CA ARG A 69 4.32 11.19 -1.17
C ARG A 69 5.25 11.73 -2.26
N ARG A 70 6.52 11.30 -2.29
CA ARG A 70 7.49 11.73 -3.31
C ARG A 70 7.02 11.35 -4.73
N ARG A 71 6.36 10.20 -4.88
CA ARG A 71 5.79 9.76 -6.16
C ARG A 71 4.66 10.68 -6.60
N LEU A 72 3.75 11.06 -5.69
CA LEU A 72 2.66 12.00 -5.97
C LEU A 72 3.19 13.38 -6.39
N GLU A 73 4.19 13.91 -5.68
CA GLU A 73 4.85 15.19 -5.98
C GLU A 73 5.52 15.19 -7.37
N ASN A 74 5.91 14.03 -7.87
CA ASN A 74 6.57 13.85 -9.16
C ASN A 74 5.61 13.43 -10.30
N ILE A 75 4.29 13.42 -10.10
CA ILE A 75 3.31 13.11 -11.17
C ILE A 75 3.55 13.93 -12.44
N PRO A 76 3.75 15.27 -12.39
CA PRO A 76 3.97 16.05 -13.61
C PRO A 76 5.22 15.63 -14.39
N ARG A 77 6.31 15.26 -13.70
CA ARG A 77 7.52 14.74 -14.32
C ARG A 77 7.31 13.36 -14.94
N THR A 78 6.68 12.47 -14.18
CA THR A 78 6.36 11.11 -14.63
C THR A 78 5.50 11.15 -15.88
N ASN A 79 4.51 12.03 -15.93
CA ASN A 79 3.67 12.24 -17.10
C ASN A 79 4.48 12.70 -18.32
N ARG A 80 5.38 13.68 -18.16
CA ARG A 80 6.27 14.13 -19.25
C ARG A 80 7.15 12.99 -19.76
N LEU A 81 7.79 12.24 -18.86
CA LEU A 81 8.62 11.09 -19.24
C LEU A 81 7.81 10.03 -20.01
N ILE A 82 6.58 9.74 -19.57
CA ILE A 82 5.69 8.80 -20.29
C ILE A 82 5.28 9.37 -21.66
N ALA A 83 5.07 10.68 -21.76
CA ALA A 83 4.77 11.34 -23.04
C ALA A 83 5.95 11.24 -24.02
N ASP A 84 7.17 11.52 -23.56
CA ASP A 84 8.39 11.38 -24.37
C ASP A 84 8.60 9.93 -24.85
N ILE A 85 8.38 8.96 -23.96
CA ILE A 85 8.44 7.54 -24.33
C ILE A 85 7.36 7.19 -25.38
N ARG A 86 6.17 7.74 -25.25
CA ARG A 86 5.08 7.56 -26.23
C ARG A 86 5.48 8.13 -27.60
N GLU A 87 6.16 9.28 -27.61
CA GLU A 87 6.68 9.88 -28.84
C GLU A 87 7.80 9.05 -29.47
N ILE A 88 8.76 8.54 -28.67
CA ILE A 88 9.83 7.64 -29.12
C ILE A 88 9.26 6.40 -29.80
N VAL A 89 8.22 5.80 -29.25
CA VAL A 89 7.56 4.61 -29.83
C VAL A 89 6.77 4.95 -31.09
N GLY A 90 6.10 6.11 -31.08
CA GLY A 90 5.29 6.59 -32.21
C GLY A 90 4.28 5.54 -32.71
N ASN A 91 4.14 5.47 -34.02
CA ASN A 91 3.31 4.46 -34.70
C ASN A 91 4.11 3.22 -35.14
N THR A 92 5.43 3.18 -34.87
CA THR A 92 6.33 2.13 -35.35
C THR A 92 6.04 0.77 -34.71
N VAL A 93 5.69 0.78 -33.42
CA VAL A 93 5.35 -0.43 -32.68
C VAL A 93 3.84 -0.47 -32.41
N PRO A 94 3.11 -1.45 -32.94
CA PRO A 94 1.67 -1.57 -32.68
C PRO A 94 1.36 -1.77 -31.18
N ARG A 95 0.15 -1.41 -30.77
CA ARG A 95 -0.32 -1.62 -29.38
C ARG A 95 -0.18 -3.09 -28.99
N HIS A 96 0.19 -3.32 -27.72
CA HIS A 96 0.37 -4.64 -27.12
C HIS A 96 1.52 -5.49 -27.70
N LYS A 97 2.38 -4.90 -28.55
CA LYS A 97 3.56 -5.58 -29.08
C LYS A 97 4.81 -5.22 -28.30
N ALA A 98 5.78 -6.13 -28.33
CA ALA A 98 7.08 -5.94 -27.69
C ALA A 98 7.84 -4.77 -28.36
N ILE A 99 8.51 -3.98 -27.57
CA ILE A 99 9.39 -2.89 -27.99
C ILE A 99 10.81 -3.44 -27.95
N THR A 100 11.48 -3.48 -29.10
CA THR A 100 12.82 -4.08 -29.28
C THR A 100 13.75 -3.14 -30.06
N GLY A 101 15.00 -3.54 -30.22
CA GLY A 101 15.99 -2.85 -31.06
C GLY A 101 16.25 -1.40 -30.62
N ASP A 102 16.51 -0.52 -31.58
CA ASP A 102 16.87 0.88 -31.36
C ASP A 102 15.83 1.65 -30.55
N ILE A 103 14.54 1.42 -30.79
CA ILE A 103 13.46 2.07 -30.03
C ILE A 103 13.57 1.75 -28.55
N ARG A 104 13.85 0.51 -28.21
CA ARG A 104 14.03 0.08 -26.82
C ARG A 104 15.21 0.79 -26.16
N GLU A 105 16.35 0.87 -26.84
CA GLU A 105 17.54 1.54 -26.31
C GLU A 105 17.30 3.05 -26.13
N ARG A 106 16.67 3.71 -27.10
CA ARG A 106 16.28 5.14 -26.99
C ARG A 106 15.36 5.41 -25.78
N ILE A 107 14.47 4.49 -25.45
CA ILE A 107 13.64 4.59 -24.25
C ILE A 107 14.51 4.54 -23.00
N PHE A 108 15.42 3.57 -22.90
CA PHE A 108 16.31 3.48 -21.75
C PHE A 108 17.24 4.68 -21.62
N ASP A 109 17.77 5.20 -22.73
CA ASP A 109 18.59 6.42 -22.74
C ASP A 109 17.79 7.62 -22.22
N ARG A 110 16.52 7.74 -22.63
CA ARG A 110 15.63 8.82 -22.13
C ARG A 110 15.37 8.69 -20.62
N ILE A 111 15.09 7.48 -20.11
CA ILE A 111 14.88 7.21 -18.70
C ILE A 111 16.16 7.54 -17.90
N GLN A 112 17.32 7.08 -18.35
CA GLN A 112 18.60 7.35 -17.69
C GLN A 112 18.96 8.84 -17.71
N ARG A 113 18.60 9.56 -18.76
CA ARG A 113 18.75 11.02 -18.82
C ARG A 113 17.91 11.69 -17.75
N GLU A 114 16.62 11.33 -17.62
CA GLU A 114 15.74 11.83 -16.57
C GLU A 114 16.33 11.59 -15.18
N GLU A 115 16.81 10.36 -14.94
CA GLU A 115 17.39 9.99 -13.65
C GLU A 115 18.65 10.84 -13.33
N ARG A 116 19.55 11.05 -14.33
CA ARG A 116 20.75 11.89 -14.14
C ARG A 116 20.44 13.37 -13.92
N GLU A 117 19.48 13.90 -14.65
CA GLU A 117 19.13 15.34 -14.61
C GLU A 117 18.36 15.72 -13.36
N THR A 118 17.53 14.80 -12.83
CA THR A 118 16.59 15.09 -11.74
C THR A 118 16.89 14.37 -10.44
N GLY A 119 17.77 13.36 -10.48
CA GLY A 119 18.08 12.49 -9.35
C GLY A 119 16.91 11.57 -8.95
N TYR A 120 15.84 11.46 -9.80
CA TYR A 120 14.67 10.67 -9.46
C TYR A 120 13.85 10.24 -10.69
N VAL A 121 13.40 8.98 -10.67
CA VAL A 121 12.39 8.43 -11.58
C VAL A 121 11.42 7.57 -10.77
N ASP A 122 10.12 7.73 -10.94
CA ASP A 122 9.12 6.80 -10.39
C ASP A 122 9.08 5.53 -11.26
N PHE A 123 10.02 4.63 -10.99
CA PHE A 123 10.15 3.37 -11.73
C PHE A 123 8.93 2.46 -11.60
N ILE A 124 8.21 2.51 -10.47
CA ILE A 124 7.00 1.71 -10.27
C ILE A 124 5.90 2.16 -11.23
N THR A 125 5.63 3.46 -11.31
CA THR A 125 4.63 4.01 -12.23
C THR A 125 5.06 3.82 -13.68
N LEU A 126 6.34 4.01 -13.97
CA LEU A 126 6.89 3.84 -15.31
C LEU A 126 6.79 2.39 -15.77
N SER A 127 7.26 1.43 -14.98
CA SER A 127 7.20 0.00 -15.34
C SER A 127 5.75 -0.49 -15.48
N ALA A 128 4.84 -0.02 -14.60
CA ALA A 128 3.41 -0.32 -14.75
C ALA A 128 2.82 0.18 -16.09
N SER A 129 3.43 1.20 -16.70
CA SER A 129 2.96 1.82 -17.94
C SER A 129 3.52 1.18 -19.20
N ILE A 130 4.71 0.58 -19.13
CA ILE A 130 5.45 0.11 -20.34
C ILE A 130 5.90 -1.36 -20.27
N MET A 131 5.54 -2.07 -19.21
CA MET A 131 5.85 -3.49 -19.05
C MET A 131 4.57 -4.31 -18.89
N PHE A 132 4.72 -5.62 -18.81
CA PHE A 132 3.58 -6.50 -18.54
C PHE A 132 3.05 -6.23 -17.13
N SER A 133 1.73 -6.33 -16.94
CA SER A 133 1.09 -6.04 -15.66
C SER A 133 1.72 -6.81 -14.49
N MET A 134 1.78 -6.18 -13.32
CA MET A 134 2.35 -6.72 -12.08
C MET A 134 3.89 -6.89 -12.04
N LYS A 135 4.61 -6.51 -13.10
CA LYS A 135 6.08 -6.50 -13.12
C LYS A 135 6.61 -5.12 -12.77
N TYR A 136 6.53 -4.75 -11.50
CA TYR A 136 7.11 -3.50 -11.03
C TYR A 136 8.63 -3.63 -10.92
N LYS A 137 9.35 -2.56 -11.30
CA LYS A 137 10.80 -2.47 -11.25
C LYS A 137 11.21 -1.22 -10.49
N LEU A 138 12.38 -1.26 -9.90
CA LEU A 138 12.91 -0.17 -9.08
C LEU A 138 14.11 0.54 -9.73
N SER A 139 14.57 0.04 -10.88
CA SER A 139 15.71 0.63 -11.59
C SER A 139 15.68 0.30 -13.09
N VAL A 140 16.48 1.06 -13.87
CA VAL A 140 16.72 0.75 -15.29
C VAL A 140 17.36 -0.62 -15.45
N SER A 141 18.30 -0.99 -14.56
CA SER A 141 18.98 -2.29 -14.65
C SER A 141 18.01 -3.47 -14.48
N GLU A 142 17.01 -3.34 -13.65
CA GLU A 142 15.93 -4.34 -13.51
C GLU A 142 14.99 -4.33 -14.71
N MET A 143 14.64 -3.15 -15.21
CA MET A 143 13.77 -3.04 -16.38
C MET A 143 14.42 -3.65 -17.63
N ARG A 144 15.75 -3.54 -17.77
CA ARG A 144 16.51 -4.12 -18.90
C ARG A 144 16.44 -5.65 -18.96
N LYS A 145 16.18 -6.33 -17.84
CA LYS A 145 16.07 -7.80 -17.77
C LYS A 145 14.73 -8.32 -18.31
N ASP A 146 13.77 -7.44 -18.53
CA ASP A 146 12.43 -7.80 -19.00
C ASP A 146 12.09 -7.12 -20.34
N THR A 147 11.01 -7.59 -20.97
CA THR A 147 10.52 -7.04 -22.22
C THR A 147 9.67 -5.79 -21.96
N LEU A 148 9.92 -4.73 -22.72
CA LEU A 148 9.03 -3.57 -22.80
C LEU A 148 7.91 -3.85 -23.82
N TYR A 149 6.72 -3.32 -23.54
CA TYR A 149 5.55 -3.45 -24.41
C TYR A 149 4.91 -2.11 -24.69
N ASN A 150 4.35 -1.93 -25.89
CA ASN A 150 3.55 -0.76 -26.21
C ASN A 150 2.17 -0.83 -25.51
N ASN A 151 2.20 -0.90 -24.18
CA ASN A 151 1.03 -0.73 -23.31
C ASN A 151 0.97 0.69 -22.74
N ILE A 152 1.76 1.60 -23.33
CA ILE A 152 1.96 2.95 -22.81
C ILE A 152 0.61 3.63 -22.57
N ARG A 153 0.43 4.18 -21.37
CA ARG A 153 -0.76 4.89 -20.97
C ARG A 153 -1.02 6.08 -21.89
N LYS A 154 -2.25 6.23 -22.38
CA LYS A 154 -2.63 7.34 -23.30
C LYS A 154 -2.84 8.65 -22.55
N ASN A 155 -3.48 8.59 -21.39
CA ASN A 155 -3.84 9.75 -20.58
C ASN A 155 -2.85 9.93 -19.45
N ASP A 156 -2.61 11.16 -19.07
CA ASP A 156 -1.77 11.49 -17.92
C ASP A 156 -2.40 11.03 -16.61
N TYR A 157 -1.57 10.79 -15.60
CA TYR A 157 -2.02 10.63 -14.23
C TYR A 157 -2.47 12.01 -13.73
N PRO A 158 -3.68 12.12 -13.14
CA PRO A 158 -4.14 13.40 -12.60
C PRO A 158 -3.28 13.81 -11.42
N GLU A 159 -3.00 15.09 -11.30
CA GLU A 159 -2.44 15.67 -10.09
C GLU A 159 -3.44 15.50 -8.94
N CYS A 160 -2.95 15.04 -7.80
CA CYS A 160 -3.77 14.71 -6.63
C CYS A 160 -3.20 15.37 -5.38
N LEU A 161 -3.04 16.70 -5.43
CA LEU A 161 -2.39 17.50 -4.37
C LEU A 161 -3.12 17.39 -3.02
N ASP A 162 -4.43 17.17 -3.06
CA ASP A 162 -5.29 17.02 -1.87
C ASP A 162 -5.34 15.58 -1.32
N TYR A 163 -4.66 14.61 -1.95
CA TYR A 163 -4.78 13.20 -1.57
C TYR A 163 -4.30 12.92 -0.13
N LEU A 164 -3.16 13.48 0.25
CA LEU A 164 -2.57 13.32 1.59
C LEU A 164 -2.91 14.50 2.53
N GLU A 165 -3.79 15.40 2.10
CA GLU A 165 -4.14 16.58 2.88
C GLU A 165 -4.78 16.23 4.23
N GLY A 166 -4.25 16.83 5.29
CA GLY A 166 -4.73 16.67 6.67
C GLY A 166 -4.19 15.42 7.37
N LEU A 167 -3.27 14.67 6.75
CA LEU A 167 -2.55 13.57 7.38
C LEU A 167 -1.29 14.09 8.09
N GLU A 168 -0.97 13.50 9.22
CA GLU A 168 0.33 13.62 9.87
C GLU A 168 1.26 12.58 9.23
N ILE A 169 2.25 13.05 8.46
CA ILE A 169 3.10 12.16 7.66
C ILE A 169 4.41 11.91 8.39
N THR A 170 4.75 10.65 8.59
CA THR A 170 6.05 10.18 9.07
C THR A 170 6.64 9.15 8.11
N SER A 171 7.93 8.85 8.24
CA SER A 171 8.61 7.78 7.48
C SER A 171 9.64 7.13 8.41
N ARG A 172 9.18 6.15 9.21
CA ARG A 172 9.98 5.48 10.24
C ARG A 172 9.66 3.99 10.27
N ASP A 173 10.48 3.22 10.99
CA ASP A 173 10.14 1.85 11.32
C ASP A 173 8.79 1.79 12.06
N TYR A 174 7.93 0.83 11.69
CA TYR A 174 6.59 0.71 12.28
C TYR A 174 6.63 0.52 13.80
N ARG A 175 7.70 -0.10 14.34
CA ARG A 175 7.88 -0.30 15.79
C ARG A 175 8.07 1.03 16.52
N GLU A 176 8.80 1.97 15.91
CA GLU A 176 8.99 3.32 16.47
C GLU A 176 7.65 4.07 16.48
N VAL A 177 6.92 4.03 15.37
CA VAL A 177 5.61 4.66 15.27
C VAL A 177 4.63 4.02 16.26
N PHE A 178 4.60 2.69 16.35
CA PHE A 178 3.77 2.01 17.33
C PHE A 178 4.11 2.43 18.78
N ASN A 179 5.39 2.43 19.14
CA ASN A 179 5.82 2.79 20.50
C ASN A 179 5.46 4.22 20.88
N GLU A 180 5.40 5.14 19.93
CA GLU A 180 4.98 6.52 20.15
C GLU A 180 3.48 6.64 20.47
N TYR A 181 2.64 5.81 19.85
CA TYR A 181 1.18 5.95 19.93
C TYR A 181 0.48 4.86 20.76
N LYS A 182 1.18 3.81 21.21
CA LYS A 182 0.56 2.67 21.91
C LYS A 182 -0.19 3.05 23.18
N ASP A 183 0.28 4.07 23.88
CA ASP A 183 -0.32 4.55 25.12
C ASP A 183 -1.32 5.71 24.88
N THR A 184 -1.60 6.07 23.61
CA THR A 184 -2.57 7.12 23.27
C THR A 184 -3.98 6.61 23.48
N PRO A 185 -4.79 7.24 24.37
CA PRO A 185 -6.15 6.80 24.61
C PRO A 185 -6.99 6.77 23.32
N GLY A 186 -7.63 5.65 23.05
CA GLY A 186 -8.48 5.49 21.87
C GLY A 186 -7.73 5.38 20.54
N ALA A 187 -6.42 5.14 20.56
CA ALA A 187 -5.66 4.86 19.34
C ALA A 187 -6.18 3.62 18.63
N VAL A 188 -6.24 3.69 17.30
CA VAL A 188 -6.65 2.61 16.38
C VAL A 188 -5.54 2.37 15.39
N PHE A 189 -4.93 1.19 15.43
CA PHE A 189 -3.84 0.84 14.52
C PHE A 189 -4.37 0.24 13.22
N LEU A 190 -3.96 0.82 12.08
CA LEU A 190 -4.17 0.23 10.77
C LEU A 190 -2.92 -0.59 10.44
N VAL A 191 -3.12 -1.90 10.22
CA VAL A 191 -2.03 -2.87 10.19
C VAL A 191 -2.13 -3.71 8.92
N ASP A 192 -1.31 -3.38 7.93
CA ASP A 192 -1.24 -4.05 6.62
C ASP A 192 0.19 -4.49 6.31
N PRO A 193 0.76 -5.43 7.08
CA PRO A 193 2.13 -5.87 6.89
C PRO A 193 2.27 -6.72 5.62
N PRO A 194 3.48 -6.93 5.09
CA PRO A 194 3.74 -7.96 4.09
C PRO A 194 3.19 -9.31 4.55
N TYR A 195 2.60 -10.09 3.66
CA TYR A 195 1.94 -11.34 4.05
C TYR A 195 2.96 -12.45 4.32
N LEU A 196 2.84 -13.11 5.47
CA LEU A 196 3.66 -14.27 5.81
C LEU A 196 3.47 -15.39 4.78
N SER A 197 4.55 -15.94 4.28
CA SER A 197 4.61 -17.00 3.24
C SER A 197 4.28 -16.53 1.80
N THR A 198 4.21 -15.22 1.54
CA THR A 198 4.13 -14.70 0.17
C THR A 198 5.50 -14.23 -0.31
N GLU A 199 5.77 -14.34 -1.63
CA GLU A 199 6.98 -13.78 -2.22
C GLU A 199 6.99 -12.24 -2.04
N VAL A 200 7.99 -11.72 -1.37
CA VAL A 200 8.18 -10.29 -1.08
C VAL A 200 9.01 -9.57 -2.16
N GLY A 201 9.00 -10.07 -3.38
CA GLY A 201 9.88 -9.59 -4.47
C GLY A 201 9.78 -8.11 -4.87
N THR A 202 8.83 -7.37 -4.32
CA THR A 202 8.67 -5.91 -4.52
C THR A 202 8.96 -5.09 -3.28
N TYR A 203 9.19 -5.71 -2.14
CA TYR A 203 9.53 -5.00 -0.91
C TYR A 203 11.06 -4.91 -0.77
N THR A 204 11.56 -3.76 -0.36
CA THR A 204 12.98 -3.50 -0.15
C THR A 204 13.53 -4.20 1.09
N MET A 205 12.67 -4.74 1.95
CA MET A 205 13.02 -5.41 3.20
C MET A 205 12.60 -6.87 3.19
N TYR A 206 13.52 -7.74 3.61
CA TYR A 206 13.24 -9.14 3.88
C TYR A 206 12.62 -9.28 5.28
N TRP A 207 11.35 -9.70 5.35
CA TRP A 207 10.66 -9.97 6.60
C TRP A 207 10.99 -11.36 7.13
N ARG A 208 11.37 -11.40 8.41
CA ARG A 208 11.60 -12.63 9.16
C ARG A 208 10.36 -13.00 9.96
N LEU A 209 10.27 -14.25 10.43
CA LEU A 209 9.17 -14.67 11.30
C LEU A 209 9.06 -13.79 12.56
N SER A 210 10.19 -13.34 13.14
CA SER A 210 10.19 -12.41 14.27
C SER A 210 9.47 -11.11 13.97
N ASP A 211 9.58 -10.57 12.74
CA ASP A 211 8.92 -9.32 12.37
C ASP A 211 7.38 -9.49 12.38
N TYR A 212 6.89 -10.67 11.96
CA TYR A 212 5.46 -10.98 12.05
C TYR A 212 4.99 -11.17 13.49
N LEU A 213 5.80 -11.80 14.35
CA LEU A 213 5.49 -11.94 15.77
C LEU A 213 5.49 -10.59 16.48
N ASP A 214 6.41 -9.69 16.13
CA ASP A 214 6.41 -8.31 16.64
C ASP A 214 5.13 -7.56 16.24
N VAL A 215 4.62 -7.75 15.03
CA VAL A 215 3.33 -7.17 14.61
C VAL A 215 2.18 -7.69 15.48
N LEU A 216 2.19 -8.98 15.88
CA LEU A 216 1.14 -9.51 16.73
C LEU A 216 1.11 -8.83 18.11
N THR A 217 2.24 -8.30 18.60
CA THR A 217 2.28 -7.51 19.84
C THR A 217 1.51 -6.19 19.71
N VAL A 218 1.45 -5.61 18.51
CA VAL A 218 0.65 -4.41 18.22
C VAL A 218 -0.84 -4.67 18.42
N LEU A 219 -1.28 -5.90 18.15
CA LEU A 219 -2.70 -6.27 18.22
C LEU A 219 -3.18 -6.56 19.66
N ALA A 220 -2.25 -6.85 20.57
CA ALA A 220 -2.58 -7.13 21.95
C ALA A 220 -3.09 -5.87 22.63
N ASP A 221 -4.26 -5.96 23.26
CA ASP A 221 -4.89 -4.91 24.07
C ASP A 221 -5.20 -3.58 23.34
N HIS A 222 -5.06 -3.54 22.00
CA HIS A 222 -5.31 -2.34 21.20
C HIS A 222 -6.52 -2.51 20.27
N SER A 223 -7.11 -1.37 19.90
CA SER A 223 -8.03 -1.32 18.76
C SER A 223 -7.24 -1.36 17.45
N PHE A 224 -7.68 -2.19 16.52
CA PHE A 224 -6.99 -2.30 15.23
C PHE A 224 -7.90 -2.67 14.07
N VAL A 225 -7.41 -2.40 12.86
CA VAL A 225 -7.90 -2.96 11.60
C VAL A 225 -6.73 -3.64 10.90
N TYR A 226 -6.77 -4.95 10.79
CA TYR A 226 -5.70 -5.78 10.24
C TYR A 226 -6.08 -6.34 8.86
N PHE A 227 -5.14 -6.32 7.93
CA PHE A 227 -5.33 -6.85 6.58
C PHE A 227 -4.40 -8.03 6.31
N THR A 228 -4.94 -9.07 5.71
CA THR A 228 -4.21 -10.28 5.31
C THR A 228 -4.92 -10.99 4.17
N SER A 229 -4.49 -12.20 3.84
CA SER A 229 -5.18 -13.07 2.89
C SER A 229 -5.06 -14.54 3.30
N ASN A 230 -5.85 -15.40 2.67
CA ASN A 230 -5.73 -16.85 2.86
C ASN A 230 -4.43 -17.45 2.31
N LYS A 231 -3.59 -16.66 1.65
CA LYS A 231 -2.22 -17.06 1.26
C LYS A 231 -1.21 -16.86 2.38
N SER A 232 -1.57 -16.13 3.43
CA SER A 232 -0.70 -15.90 4.58
C SER A 232 -0.93 -16.95 5.64
N SER A 233 0.14 -17.54 6.14
CA SER A 233 0.09 -18.51 7.26
C SER A 233 -0.17 -17.84 8.62
N ILE A 234 -0.36 -16.52 8.68
CA ILE A 234 -0.54 -15.80 9.95
C ILE A 234 -1.79 -16.25 10.71
N LEU A 235 -2.90 -16.50 10.00
CA LEU A 235 -4.14 -16.94 10.63
C LEU A 235 -4.00 -18.34 11.23
N GLU A 236 -3.36 -19.27 10.48
CA GLU A 236 -3.06 -20.61 10.97
C GLU A 236 -2.18 -20.57 12.22
N LEU A 237 -1.15 -19.70 12.21
CA LEU A 237 -0.27 -19.50 13.36
C LEU A 237 -1.08 -18.99 14.58
N CYS A 238 -1.94 -18.00 14.39
CA CYS A 238 -2.75 -17.45 15.49
C CYS A 238 -3.80 -18.44 16.01
N ASP A 239 -4.39 -19.26 15.14
CA ASP A 239 -5.29 -20.35 15.55
C ASP A 239 -4.53 -21.43 16.36
N TRP A 240 -3.30 -21.73 15.99
CA TRP A 240 -2.44 -22.61 16.77
C TRP A 240 -2.10 -21.99 18.14
N MET A 241 -1.76 -20.69 18.17
CA MET A 241 -1.50 -19.95 19.40
C MET A 241 -2.73 -19.94 20.34
N GLY A 242 -3.94 -19.77 19.79
CA GLY A 242 -5.18 -19.79 20.56
C GLY A 242 -5.48 -21.13 21.24
N ARG A 243 -5.00 -22.24 20.67
CA ARG A 243 -5.07 -23.57 21.29
C ARG A 243 -4.07 -23.75 22.44
N ASN A 244 -3.09 -22.87 22.52
CA ASN A 244 -2.11 -22.82 23.60
C ASN A 244 -2.51 -21.74 24.61
N ARG A 245 -3.02 -22.15 25.78
CA ARG A 245 -3.53 -21.23 26.82
C ARG A 245 -2.53 -20.17 27.30
N THR A 246 -1.25 -20.36 27.04
CA THR A 246 -0.18 -19.43 27.44
C THR A 246 0.00 -18.29 26.46
N LEU A 247 -0.29 -18.51 25.15
CA LEU A 247 0.00 -17.54 24.09
C LEU A 247 -1.23 -16.70 23.68
N GLY A 248 -2.42 -17.34 23.67
CA GLY A 248 -3.65 -16.68 23.19
C GLY A 248 -3.66 -16.42 21.68
N ASN A 249 -4.83 -16.12 21.13
CA ASN A 249 -5.00 -15.73 19.74
C ASN A 249 -5.31 -14.22 19.65
N PRO A 250 -4.43 -13.36 19.07
CA PRO A 250 -4.71 -11.93 18.94
C PRO A 250 -5.97 -11.61 18.15
N PHE A 251 -6.39 -12.54 17.26
CA PHE A 251 -7.59 -12.38 16.44
C PHE A 251 -8.86 -12.98 17.07
N GLU A 252 -8.78 -13.48 18.28
CA GLU A 252 -9.97 -13.93 19.03
C GLU A 252 -10.95 -12.78 19.18
N ASP A 253 -12.24 -13.04 18.92
CA ASP A 253 -13.34 -12.07 18.92
C ASP A 253 -13.23 -10.94 17.87
N CYS A 254 -12.33 -11.04 16.89
CA CYS A 254 -12.30 -10.11 15.78
C CYS A 254 -13.51 -10.28 14.86
N ILE A 255 -14.04 -9.14 14.40
CA ILE A 255 -15.01 -9.16 13.29
C ILE A 255 -14.23 -9.29 11.98
N LYS A 256 -14.61 -10.30 11.18
CA LYS A 256 -13.94 -10.67 9.93
C LYS A 256 -14.78 -10.28 8.72
N THR A 257 -14.14 -9.74 7.70
CA THR A 257 -14.72 -9.51 6.36
C THR A 257 -13.81 -10.11 5.30
N GLU A 258 -14.37 -10.82 4.35
CA GLU A 258 -13.64 -11.53 3.30
C GLU A 258 -14.06 -11.05 1.91
N PHE A 259 -13.08 -10.97 1.00
CA PHE A 259 -13.28 -10.68 -0.41
C PHE A 259 -12.55 -11.67 -1.29
N ASN A 260 -13.28 -12.31 -2.19
CA ASN A 260 -12.65 -13.13 -3.21
C ASN A 260 -11.98 -12.24 -4.26
N ALA A 261 -10.70 -12.40 -4.42
CA ALA A 261 -9.89 -11.71 -5.41
C ALA A 261 -9.38 -12.69 -6.47
N HIS A 262 -9.38 -12.26 -7.73
CA HIS A 262 -8.85 -13.05 -8.85
C HIS A 262 -7.46 -12.52 -9.21
N VAL A 263 -6.46 -13.40 -9.22
CA VAL A 263 -5.10 -13.06 -9.72
C VAL A 263 -5.09 -13.18 -11.23
N ASN A 264 -5.67 -14.27 -11.73
CA ASN A 264 -5.85 -14.57 -13.15
C ASN A 264 -7.03 -15.55 -13.31
N TYR A 265 -7.27 -16.02 -14.53
CA TYR A 265 -8.37 -16.95 -14.84
C TYR A 265 -8.36 -18.24 -14.00
N ASN A 266 -7.18 -18.67 -13.54
CA ASN A 266 -6.98 -19.95 -12.85
C ASN A 266 -6.62 -19.83 -11.35
N ALA A 267 -6.45 -18.63 -10.82
CA ALA A 267 -6.01 -18.44 -9.44
C ALA A 267 -6.88 -17.41 -8.71
N THR A 268 -7.59 -17.89 -7.71
CA THR A 268 -8.34 -17.05 -6.77
C THR A 268 -7.65 -17.05 -5.41
N TYR A 269 -7.79 -15.97 -4.69
CA TYR A 269 -7.45 -15.91 -3.27
C TYR A 269 -8.47 -15.05 -2.54
N THR A 270 -8.48 -15.18 -1.23
CA THR A 270 -9.40 -14.41 -0.38
C THR A 270 -8.59 -13.38 0.39
N ASP A 271 -8.86 -12.10 0.12
CA ASP A 271 -8.40 -11.01 0.96
C ASP A 271 -9.26 -10.89 2.21
N ILE A 272 -8.64 -10.63 3.35
CA ILE A 272 -9.27 -10.68 4.66
C ILE A 272 -8.99 -9.38 5.41
N MET A 273 -10.02 -8.77 5.96
CA MET A 273 -9.95 -7.66 6.90
C MET A 273 -10.51 -8.11 8.24
N LEU A 274 -9.73 -7.95 9.29
CA LEU A 274 -10.09 -8.24 10.68
C LEU A 274 -10.08 -6.94 11.46
N TYR A 275 -11.05 -6.71 12.33
CA TYR A 275 -10.97 -5.58 13.24
C TYR A 275 -11.48 -5.91 14.64
N LYS A 276 -10.91 -5.24 15.62
CA LYS A 276 -11.26 -5.34 17.03
C LYS A 276 -11.26 -3.96 17.65
N ARG A 277 -12.18 -3.74 18.59
CA ARG A 277 -12.16 -2.58 19.48
C ARG A 277 -11.68 -3.05 20.84
N ALA A 278 -10.59 -2.47 21.31
CA ALA A 278 -10.19 -2.71 22.70
C ALA A 278 -11.28 -2.17 23.64
N THR A 279 -11.62 -2.95 24.63
CA THR A 279 -12.48 -2.49 25.73
C THR A 279 -11.65 -1.49 26.55
N PRO A 280 -12.15 -0.29 26.87
CA PRO A 280 -11.42 0.62 27.75
C PRO A 280 -11.12 -0.12 29.07
N THR A 281 -9.85 -0.29 29.36
CA THR A 281 -9.43 -0.77 30.68
C THR A 281 -9.80 0.33 31.66
N ILE A 282 -10.87 0.15 32.43
CA ILE A 282 -11.18 1.04 33.57
C ILE A 282 -10.03 0.83 34.55
N PRO A 283 -9.24 1.86 34.88
CA PRO A 283 -8.24 1.70 35.93
C PRO A 283 -8.97 1.20 37.17
N ALA A 284 -8.46 0.13 37.77
CA ALA A 284 -8.94 -0.29 39.07
C ALA A 284 -8.72 0.89 40.03
N VAL A 285 -9.82 1.41 40.62
CA VAL A 285 -9.83 2.48 41.59
C VAL A 285 -9.22 1.98 42.91
#